data_d761e5d0775385340f92253ea22f0c67
#
_entry.id   d761e5d0775385340f92253ea22f0c67
#
_cell.length_a   1.000
_cell.length_b   1.000
_cell.length_c   1.000
_cell.angle_alpha   90.00
_cell.angle_beta   90.00
_cell.angle_gamma   90.00
#
_symmetry.space_group_name_H-M   'P 1'
#
loop_
_entity.id
_entity.type
_entity.pdbx_description
1 polymer ?
#
loop_
_entity_poly.entity_id
_entity_poly.type
_entity_poly.pdbx_seq_one_letter_code
_entity_poly.pdbx_strand_id
1 'polypeptide(L)'
;MKFNVDSKTFVSALNSVLLRGKYPSGSSYRMKSLSNYVYLIASNSGLQLCNADDTTACSLLLPQATIIENGEVILDITKTVKYLKTFSNEISVTVTDFIYIETDNKQASMSVVVSHPCYSMIEKIRKI
;
A
#
# COMPACT_ATOMS: atom_id res chain seq x y z
N MET A 1 1.24 13.85 -2.64
CA MET A 1 0.29 12.76 -2.94
C MET A 1 -0.94 12.89 -2.07
N LYS A 2 -2.10 12.87 -2.67
CA LYS A 2 -3.38 12.91 -1.92
C LYS A 2 -4.45 12.18 -2.70
N PHE A 3 -5.24 11.33 -2.00
CA PHE A 3 -6.36 10.63 -2.61
C PHE A 3 -7.42 10.28 -1.57
N ASN A 4 -8.63 10.07 -2.07
CA ASN A 4 -9.77 9.61 -1.26
C ASN A 4 -10.17 8.22 -1.73
N VAL A 5 -10.53 7.37 -0.79
CA VAL A 5 -10.94 5.99 -1.08
C VAL A 5 -11.80 5.48 0.06
N ASP A 6 -12.73 4.57 -0.25
CA ASP A 6 -13.49 3.87 0.78
C ASP A 6 -12.54 2.97 1.60
N SER A 7 -12.64 3.02 2.92
CA SER A 7 -11.73 2.29 3.80
C SER A 7 -11.78 0.78 3.60
N LYS A 8 -12.97 0.20 3.44
CA LYS A 8 -13.12 -1.24 3.21
C LYS A 8 -12.53 -1.68 1.87
N THR A 9 -12.75 -0.86 0.84
CA THR A 9 -12.18 -1.09 -0.50
C THR A 9 -10.67 -1.07 -0.45
N PHE A 10 -10.10 -0.11 0.27
CA PHE A 10 -8.66 0.00 0.42
C PHE A 10 -8.07 -1.17 1.21
N VAL A 11 -8.71 -1.58 2.31
CA VAL A 11 -8.29 -2.76 3.09
C VAL A 11 -8.29 -4.01 2.20
N SER A 12 -9.34 -4.21 1.43
CA SER A 12 -9.46 -5.35 0.52
C SER A 12 -8.33 -5.33 -0.52
N ALA A 13 -8.05 -4.17 -1.10
CA ALA A 13 -6.98 -4.01 -2.08
C ALA A 13 -5.60 -4.30 -1.47
N LEU A 14 -5.32 -3.77 -0.29
CA LEU A 14 -4.06 -4.01 0.42
C LEU A 14 -3.87 -5.50 0.74
N ASN A 15 -4.92 -6.17 1.20
CA ASN A 15 -4.85 -7.59 1.49
C ASN A 15 -4.66 -8.42 0.21
N SER A 16 -5.17 -7.96 -0.93
CA SER A 16 -5.01 -8.64 -2.22
C SER A 16 -3.57 -8.65 -2.71
N VAL A 17 -2.80 -7.62 -2.38
CA VAL A 17 -1.38 -7.53 -2.78
C VAL A 17 -0.43 -7.98 -1.68
N LEU A 18 -0.94 -8.38 -0.53
CA LEU A 18 -0.11 -8.97 0.51
C LEU A 18 0.30 -10.38 0.09
N LEU A 19 1.59 -10.59 -0.13
CA LEU A 19 2.11 -11.86 -0.61
C LEU A 19 2.22 -12.83 0.57
N ARG A 20 1.19 -13.65 0.77
CA ARG A 20 1.10 -14.63 1.85
C ARG A 20 1.47 -16.02 1.33
N GLY A 21 2.72 -16.20 0.93
CA GLY A 21 3.21 -17.53 0.60
C GLY A 21 3.46 -18.37 1.85
N LYS A 22 3.39 -19.70 1.69
CA LYS A 22 3.96 -20.59 2.69
C LYS A 22 5.46 -20.56 2.50
N TYR A 23 6.17 -19.98 3.45
CA TYR A 23 7.62 -19.99 3.42
C TYR A 23 8.10 -21.38 3.85
N PRO A 24 9.12 -21.95 3.18
CA PRO A 24 9.68 -23.23 3.61
C PRO A 24 10.16 -23.17 5.08
N SER A 25 10.09 -24.31 5.75
CA SER A 25 10.66 -24.43 7.09
C SER A 25 12.12 -23.98 7.07
N GLY A 26 12.50 -23.08 7.96
CA GLY A 26 13.82 -22.49 7.97
C GLY A 26 13.98 -21.26 7.09
N SER A 27 12.92 -20.79 6.43
CA SER A 27 12.96 -19.53 5.72
C SER A 27 13.30 -18.39 6.65
N SER A 28 14.12 -17.46 6.17
CA SER A 28 14.53 -16.33 6.99
C SER A 28 13.34 -15.43 7.29
N TYR A 29 13.35 -14.85 8.48
CA TYR A 29 12.39 -13.81 8.88
C TYR A 29 12.33 -12.66 7.86
N ARG A 30 13.45 -12.38 7.20
CA ARG A 30 13.57 -11.35 6.17
C ARG A 30 12.60 -11.57 5.00
N MET A 31 12.43 -12.81 4.53
CA MET A 31 11.51 -13.08 3.41
C MET A 31 10.06 -12.76 3.77
N LYS A 32 9.65 -13.02 5.01
CA LYS A 32 8.31 -12.66 5.49
C LYS A 32 8.13 -11.15 5.56
N SER A 33 9.18 -10.40 5.91
CA SER A 33 9.14 -8.95 5.96
C SER A 33 9.02 -8.33 4.57
N LEU A 34 9.66 -8.92 3.55
CA LEU A 34 9.67 -8.38 2.19
C LEU A 34 8.26 -8.28 1.59
N SER A 35 7.38 -9.22 1.90
CA SER A 35 6.02 -9.25 1.35
C SER A 35 5.05 -8.30 2.05
N ASN A 36 5.45 -7.66 3.15
CA ASN A 36 4.58 -6.83 3.97
C ASN A 36 4.51 -5.36 3.52
N TYR A 37 5.27 -4.96 2.52
CA TYR A 37 5.29 -3.59 2.02
C TYR A 37 4.57 -3.48 0.69
N VAL A 38 3.99 -2.32 0.44
CA VAL A 38 3.32 -2.03 -0.82
C VAL A 38 3.81 -0.69 -1.36
N TYR A 39 4.02 -0.64 -2.66
CA TYR A 39 4.36 0.58 -3.38
C TYR A 39 3.07 1.15 -3.99
N LEU A 40 2.65 2.30 -3.51
CA LEU A 40 1.44 2.98 -4.00
C LEU A 40 1.81 4.07 -4.99
N ILE A 41 1.12 4.09 -6.12
CA ILE A 41 1.29 5.10 -7.15
C ILE A 41 -0.07 5.72 -7.43
N ALA A 42 -0.22 7.02 -7.15
CA ALA A 42 -1.41 7.77 -7.46
C ALA A 42 -1.20 8.53 -8.77
N SER A 43 -2.05 8.27 -9.74
CA SER A 43 -1.99 8.90 -11.06
C SER A 43 -3.39 9.15 -11.61
N ASN A 44 -3.48 9.71 -12.79
CA ASN A 44 -4.76 9.96 -13.45
C ASN A 44 -5.56 8.68 -13.70
N SER A 45 -4.90 7.53 -13.77
CA SER A 45 -5.56 6.22 -13.95
C SER A 45 -6.20 5.66 -12.68
N GLY A 46 -5.85 6.21 -11.53
CA GLY A 46 -6.30 5.74 -10.23
C GLY A 46 -5.12 5.41 -9.32
N LEU A 47 -5.37 4.60 -8.32
CA LEU A 47 -4.35 4.17 -7.37
C LEU A 47 -3.84 2.79 -7.77
N GLN A 48 -2.54 2.69 -8.06
CA GLN A 48 -1.89 1.43 -8.36
C GLN A 48 -1.16 0.92 -7.12
N LEU A 49 -1.37 -0.35 -6.78
CA LEU A 49 -0.70 -1.03 -5.67
C LEU A 49 0.23 -2.09 -6.22
N CYS A 50 1.51 -1.98 -5.93
CA CYS A 50 2.52 -2.92 -6.38
C CYS A 50 3.22 -3.56 -5.19
N ASN A 51 3.42 -4.86 -5.25
CA ASN A 51 4.20 -5.56 -4.23
C ASN A 51 5.02 -6.67 -4.88
N ALA A 52 6.09 -7.05 -4.21
CA ALA A 52 6.98 -8.10 -4.68
C ALA A 52 7.73 -8.73 -3.51
N ASP A 53 8.05 -10.01 -3.67
CA ASP A 53 9.07 -10.70 -2.87
C ASP A 53 10.20 -11.15 -3.81
N ASP A 54 11.03 -12.08 -3.39
CA ASP A 54 12.19 -12.52 -4.18
C ASP A 54 11.78 -13.24 -5.49
N THR A 55 10.58 -13.79 -5.55
CA THR A 55 10.15 -14.65 -6.67
C THR A 55 8.86 -14.22 -7.35
N THR A 56 8.07 -13.36 -6.70
CA THR A 56 6.73 -13.02 -7.17
C THR A 56 6.55 -11.50 -7.14
N ALA A 57 5.90 -10.98 -8.16
CA ALA A 57 5.49 -9.57 -8.21
C ALA A 57 4.02 -9.49 -8.59
N CYS A 58 3.30 -8.53 -8.01
CA CYS A 58 1.90 -8.30 -8.33
C CYS A 58 1.59 -6.82 -8.41
N SER A 59 0.60 -6.49 -9.22
CA SER A 59 0.11 -5.13 -9.39
C SER A 59 -1.41 -5.14 -9.45
N LEU A 60 -2.03 -4.19 -8.76
CA LEU A 60 -3.48 -4.01 -8.76
C LEU A 60 -3.78 -2.54 -9.00
N LEU A 61 -4.66 -2.26 -9.95
CA LEU A 61 -5.17 -0.91 -10.19
C LEU A 61 -6.53 -0.76 -9.50
N LEU A 62 -6.65 0.30 -8.71
CA LEU A 62 -7.88 0.63 -8.00
C LEU A 62 -8.44 1.94 -8.58
N PRO A 63 -9.29 1.84 -9.63
CA PRO A 63 -9.82 3.05 -10.28
C PRO A 63 -10.87 3.77 -9.43
N GLN A 64 -11.42 3.12 -8.41
CA GLN A 64 -12.41 3.70 -7.50
C GLN A 64 -11.82 4.79 -6.59
N ALA A 65 -10.50 4.85 -6.44
CA ALA A 65 -9.86 5.90 -5.66
C ALA A 65 -9.94 7.23 -6.42
N THR A 66 -10.29 8.30 -5.71
CA THR A 66 -10.30 9.65 -6.27
C THR A 66 -8.93 10.29 -6.03
N ILE A 67 -8.17 10.48 -7.09
CA ILE A 67 -6.82 11.06 -7.00
C ILE A 67 -6.93 12.58 -7.03
N ILE A 68 -6.43 13.22 -5.99
CA ILE A 68 -6.42 14.69 -5.85
C ILE A 68 -5.04 15.22 -6.24
N GLU A 69 -4.00 14.55 -5.81
CA GLU A 69 -2.62 14.92 -6.10
C GLU A 69 -1.80 13.67 -6.38
N ASN A 70 -1.12 13.63 -7.52
CA ASN A 70 -0.28 12.50 -7.91
C ASN A 70 0.90 12.32 -6.97
N GLY A 71 1.45 11.13 -6.93
CA GLY A 71 2.63 10.83 -6.14
C GLY A 71 2.82 9.34 -5.91
N GLU A 72 3.81 9.04 -5.10
CA GLU A 72 4.20 7.67 -4.78
C GLU A 72 4.55 7.57 -3.30
N VAL A 73 4.28 6.42 -2.71
CA VAL A 73 4.63 6.15 -1.31
C VAL A 73 4.74 4.65 -1.08
N ILE A 74 5.52 4.26 -0.09
CA ILE A 74 5.63 2.88 0.36
C ILE A 74 4.99 2.76 1.74
N LEU A 75 4.09 1.80 1.89
CA LEU A 75 3.37 1.53 3.13
C LEU A 75 3.73 0.16 3.69
N ASP A 76 3.70 0.05 5.01
CA ASP A 76 3.61 -1.23 5.71
C ASP A 76 2.16 -1.70 5.66
N ILE A 77 1.88 -2.80 4.97
CA ILE A 77 0.51 -3.28 4.74
C ILE A 77 -0.18 -3.63 6.06
N THR A 78 0.44 -4.45 6.88
CA THR A 78 -0.16 -4.92 8.13
C THR A 78 -0.50 -3.76 9.07
N LYS A 79 0.41 -2.82 9.21
CA LYS A 79 0.23 -1.64 10.05
C LYS A 79 -0.88 -0.74 9.52
N THR A 80 -0.91 -0.52 8.20
CA THR A 80 -1.92 0.30 7.55
C THR A 80 -3.31 -0.33 7.70
N VAL A 81 -3.44 -1.63 7.45
CA VAL A 81 -4.71 -2.34 7.61
C VAL A 81 -5.21 -2.27 9.04
N LYS A 82 -4.31 -2.40 10.01
CA LYS A 82 -4.67 -2.29 11.43
C LYS A 82 -5.34 -0.94 11.76
N TYR A 83 -4.79 0.16 11.25
CA TYR A 83 -5.37 1.48 11.43
C TYR A 83 -6.68 1.64 10.65
N LEU A 84 -6.72 1.17 9.40
CA LEU A 84 -7.89 1.30 8.53
C LEU A 84 -9.12 0.59 9.09
N LYS A 85 -8.95 -0.49 9.84
CA LYS A 85 -10.06 -1.21 10.48
C LYS A 85 -10.79 -0.37 11.52
N THR A 86 -10.18 0.70 12.00
CA THR A 86 -10.81 1.62 12.95
C THR A 86 -11.56 2.77 12.28
N PHE A 87 -11.44 2.88 10.96
CA PHE A 87 -12.15 3.87 10.15
C PHE A 87 -13.33 3.22 9.43
N SER A 88 -14.34 4.01 9.14
CA SER A 88 -15.48 3.59 8.32
C SER A 88 -15.71 4.62 7.21
N ASN A 89 -16.34 4.18 6.14
CA ASN A 89 -16.67 5.03 4.99
C ASN A 89 -15.43 5.55 4.27
N GLU A 90 -15.55 6.69 3.62
CA GLU A 90 -14.47 7.27 2.83
C GLU A 90 -13.41 7.89 3.72
N ILE A 91 -12.15 7.64 3.38
CA ILE A 91 -11.00 8.23 4.04
C ILE A 91 -10.22 9.09 3.05
N SER A 92 -9.50 10.07 3.59
CA SER A 92 -8.53 10.88 2.84
C SER A 92 -7.13 10.50 3.27
N VAL A 93 -6.28 10.17 2.29
CA VAL A 93 -4.88 9.85 2.54
C VAL A 93 -4.02 10.96 1.96
N THR A 94 -3.20 11.56 2.80
CA THR A 94 -2.26 12.63 2.41
C THR A 94 -0.85 12.22 2.80
N VAL A 95 0.08 12.33 1.86
CA VAL A 95 1.47 11.99 2.08
C VAL A 95 2.33 13.24 1.89
N THR A 96 3.04 13.59 2.96
CA THR A 96 4.07 14.62 2.98
C THR A 96 5.31 14.00 3.64
N ASP A 97 5.75 14.50 4.78
CA ASP A 97 6.82 13.86 5.58
C ASP A 97 6.31 12.58 6.27
N PHE A 98 5.01 12.52 6.52
CA PHE A 98 4.33 11.38 7.09
C PHE A 98 3.13 11.01 6.21
N ILE A 99 2.55 9.85 6.50
CA ILE A 99 1.32 9.41 5.86
C ILE A 99 0.19 9.72 6.83
N TYR A 100 -0.78 10.53 6.40
CA TYR A 100 -1.95 10.91 7.19
C TYR A 100 -3.19 10.25 6.61
N ILE A 101 -3.95 9.57 7.48
CA ILE A 101 -5.24 8.96 7.12
C ILE A 101 -6.30 9.68 7.95
N GLU A 102 -7.26 10.30 7.28
CA GLU A 102 -8.21 11.18 7.95
C GLU A 102 -9.65 10.90 7.56
N THR A 103 -10.55 11.10 8.52
CA THR A 103 -11.98 11.31 8.32
C THR A 103 -12.38 12.61 9.03
N ASP A 104 -13.67 12.96 9.04
CA ASP A 104 -14.14 14.21 9.62
C ASP A 104 -13.73 14.41 11.09
N ASN A 105 -13.62 13.31 11.84
CA ASN A 105 -13.39 13.39 13.30
C ASN A 105 -12.28 12.47 13.78
N LYS A 106 -11.48 11.92 12.87
CA LYS A 106 -10.41 10.99 13.25
C LYS A 106 -9.22 11.12 12.30
N GLN A 107 -8.03 11.06 12.89
CA GLN A 107 -6.77 11.10 12.13
C GLN A 107 -5.80 10.08 12.68
N ALA A 108 -5.10 9.39 11.78
CA ALA A 108 -3.95 8.55 12.12
C ALA A 108 -2.76 8.99 11.28
N SER A 109 -1.57 8.88 11.82
CA SER A 109 -0.35 9.20 11.09
C SER A 109 0.65 8.05 11.21
N MET A 110 1.41 7.85 10.14
CA MET A 110 2.43 6.80 10.08
C MET A 110 3.68 7.34 9.40
N SER A 111 4.83 6.79 9.77
CA SER A 111 6.09 7.10 9.10
C SER A 111 6.10 6.52 7.69
N VAL A 112 6.72 7.24 6.76
CA VAL A 112 6.97 6.71 5.41
C VAL A 112 8.09 5.66 5.47
N VAL A 113 8.01 4.68 4.57
CA VAL A 113 9.08 3.70 4.36
C VAL A 113 9.98 4.23 3.25
N VAL A 114 11.29 4.25 3.48
CA VAL A 114 12.24 4.92 2.57
C VAL A 114 12.36 4.17 1.24
N SER A 115 12.38 2.84 1.26
CA SER A 115 12.50 2.04 0.04
C SER A 115 11.81 0.69 0.20
N HIS A 116 11.30 0.17 -0.92
CA HIS A 116 10.76 -1.19 -0.95
C HIS A 116 11.91 -2.19 -1.09
N PRO A 117 11.94 -3.25 -0.28
CA PRO A 117 13.03 -4.24 -0.34
C PRO A 117 13.20 -4.90 -1.71
N CYS A 118 12.13 -5.05 -2.48
CA CYS A 118 12.14 -5.68 -3.80
C CYS A 118 11.77 -4.68 -4.91
N TYR A 119 12.27 -3.45 -4.82
CA TYR A 119 11.96 -2.39 -5.78
C TYR A 119 12.28 -2.76 -7.22
N SER A 120 13.37 -3.48 -7.45
CA SER A 120 13.76 -3.90 -8.80
C SER A 120 12.69 -4.78 -9.48
N MET A 121 12.01 -5.62 -8.71
CA MET A 121 10.88 -6.43 -9.21
C MET A 121 9.67 -5.56 -9.48
N ILE A 122 9.38 -4.62 -8.61
CA ILE A 122 8.26 -3.70 -8.74
C ILE A 122 8.42 -2.82 -9.98
N GLU A 123 9.62 -2.33 -10.24
CA GLU A 123 9.87 -1.45 -11.38
C GLU A 123 9.52 -2.10 -12.72
N LYS A 124 9.63 -3.43 -12.81
CA LYS A 124 9.26 -4.16 -14.02
C LYS A 124 7.76 -4.17 -14.29
N ILE A 125 6.93 -4.07 -13.27
CA ILE A 125 5.47 -4.18 -13.39
C ILE A 125 4.74 -2.84 -13.26
N ARG A 126 5.35 -1.81 -12.71
CA ARG A 126 4.68 -0.52 -12.47
C ARG A 126 4.32 0.23 -13.75
N LYS A 127 4.94 -0.12 -14.88
CA LYS A 127 4.72 0.52 -16.18
C LYS A 127 3.70 -0.21 -17.05
N ILE A 128 3.11 -1.27 -16.53
CA ILE A 128 2.13 -2.07 -17.27
C ILE A 128 0.77 -1.40 -17.26
#